data_8f3e02fc3cdeb3d1543857027fd07941
#
_entry.id   8f3e02fc3cdeb3d1543857027fd07941
#
_cell.length_a   1.000
_cell.length_b   1.000
_cell.length_c   1.000
_cell.angle_alpha   90.00
_cell.angle_beta   90.00
_cell.angle_gamma   90.00
#
_symmetry.space_group_name_H-M   'P 1'
#
loop_
_entity.id
_entity.type
_entity.pdbx_description
1 polymer ?
#
loop_
_entity_poly.entity_id
_entity_poly.type
_entity_poly.pdbx_seq_one_letter_code
_entity_poly.pdbx_strand_id
1 'polypeptide(L)'
;MTKQPIDKVKGFFAGGLETFNRLLWAKRCINCREVIFEADGDLCSSCGQQLNLVTSGDYCRRCGRDVSEYAVFQGSCPRCREEEIFFDAIARCGIYEQSLRGMILSFKSDSGKATKTLSFLANSALSGSTFLGEIDYFVPVPLHWTSKMRRGYNQSLVLAERLIHPAAKVNTDFVRIRRTKKQTSMASVHQRLKNVKGAFAVRYRHPYIGKKVCLVDDVKTTGATLNECARQLKDAGAAKVFALVLAVADQRVD
;
A
#
# COMPACT_ATOMS: atom_id res chain seq x y z
N MET A 1 53.69 12.20 39.21
CA MET A 1 52.61 13.22 39.33
C MET A 1 51.44 12.81 38.48
N THR A 2 50.43 12.39 39.17
CA THR A 2 49.20 11.77 38.68
C THR A 2 48.23 12.78 38.01
N LYS A 3 47.85 12.55 36.72
CA LYS A 3 46.71 13.21 36.11
C LYS A 3 45.60 12.17 35.94
N GLN A 4 44.57 12.24 36.73
CA GLN A 4 43.19 11.80 36.56
C GLN A 4 42.35 12.63 37.54
N PRO A 5 41.06 12.88 37.35
CA PRO A 5 40.05 12.35 36.46
C PRO A 5 39.11 13.46 35.92
N ILE A 6 39.16 13.80 34.67
CA ILE A 6 38.18 14.73 34.05
C ILE A 6 37.24 13.98 33.08
N ASP A 7 37.63 12.79 32.59
CA ASP A 7 36.85 12.08 31.58
C ASP A 7 35.62 11.34 32.12
N LYS A 8 35.57 11.00 33.40
CA LYS A 8 34.39 10.33 34.02
C LYS A 8 33.19 11.25 34.22
N VAL A 9 33.40 12.55 34.32
CA VAL A 9 32.30 13.51 34.54
C VAL A 9 31.57 13.84 33.22
N LYS A 10 32.27 13.84 32.07
CA LYS A 10 31.67 14.08 30.75
C LYS A 10 30.73 12.96 30.32
N GLY A 11 31.02 11.70 30.65
CA GLY A 11 30.15 10.56 30.34
C GLY A 11 28.83 10.54 31.12
N PHE A 12 28.83 11.05 32.37
CA PHE A 12 27.62 11.08 33.19
C PHE A 12 26.64 12.17 32.79
N PHE A 13 27.13 13.32 32.32
CA PHE A 13 26.28 14.41 31.79
C PHE A 13 25.72 14.11 30.39
N ALA A 14 26.46 13.40 29.55
CA ALA A 14 25.97 12.98 28.23
C ALA A 14 24.81 11.97 28.35
N GLY A 15 24.93 10.97 29.24
CA GLY A 15 23.86 10.00 29.50
C GLY A 15 22.62 10.63 30.14
N GLY A 16 22.78 11.63 31.00
CA GLY A 16 21.68 12.37 31.62
C GLY A 16 20.89 13.22 30.61
N LEU A 17 21.58 13.87 29.67
CA LEU A 17 20.95 14.68 28.63
C LEU A 17 20.18 13.82 27.61
N GLU A 18 20.73 12.67 27.22
CA GLU A 18 20.05 11.71 26.35
C GLU A 18 18.81 11.12 27.04
N THR A 19 18.89 10.78 28.32
CA THR A 19 17.74 10.27 29.08
C THR A 19 16.68 11.35 29.25
N PHE A 20 17.07 12.60 29.52
CA PHE A 20 16.17 13.74 29.62
C PHE A 20 15.51 14.10 28.25
N ASN A 21 16.29 14.08 27.18
CA ASN A 21 15.74 14.23 25.83
C ASN A 21 14.76 13.11 25.45
N ARG A 22 15.04 11.86 25.86
CA ARG A 22 14.11 10.73 25.66
C ARG A 22 12.83 10.86 26.45
N LEU A 23 12.85 11.49 27.64
CA LEU A 23 11.65 11.78 28.44
C LEU A 23 10.81 12.91 27.83
N LEU A 24 11.45 13.96 27.29
CA LEU A 24 10.75 15.09 26.67
C LEU A 24 10.24 14.79 25.24
N TRP A 25 10.97 13.95 24.50
CA TRP A 25 10.68 13.61 23.10
C TRP A 25 10.54 12.09 22.92
N ALA A 26 9.72 11.48 23.78
CA ALA A 26 9.48 10.04 23.71
C ALA A 26 8.91 9.66 22.34
N LYS A 27 9.62 8.77 21.63
CA LYS A 27 9.16 8.20 20.36
C LYS A 27 7.84 7.47 20.60
N ARG A 28 6.86 7.70 19.74
CA ARG A 28 5.54 7.07 19.85
C ARG A 28 5.29 6.12 18.70
N CYS A 29 4.69 4.99 19.01
CA CYS A 29 4.24 4.01 18.02
C CYS A 29 3.34 4.69 16.97
N ILE A 30 3.67 4.51 15.68
CA ILE A 30 2.91 5.11 14.57
C ILE A 30 1.48 4.57 14.49
N ASN A 31 1.20 3.40 15.09
CA ASN A 31 -0.12 2.79 15.10
C ASN A 31 -0.93 3.13 16.37
N CYS A 32 -0.48 2.70 17.56
CA CYS A 32 -1.24 2.83 18.80
C CYS A 32 -0.91 4.10 19.63
N ARG A 33 0.13 4.85 19.25
CA ARG A 33 0.63 6.05 19.94
C ARG A 33 1.27 5.80 21.31
N GLU A 34 1.41 4.57 21.76
CA GLU A 34 2.19 4.23 22.94
C GLU A 34 3.65 4.69 22.82
N VAL A 35 4.25 5.01 23.94
CA VAL A 35 5.67 5.38 24.01
C VAL A 35 6.52 4.14 23.70
N ILE A 36 7.49 4.30 22.81
CA ILE A 36 8.46 3.27 22.44
C ILE A 36 9.76 3.58 23.15
N PHE A 37 10.24 2.64 23.96
CA PHE A 37 11.52 2.75 24.65
C PHE A 37 12.69 2.16 23.83
N GLU A 38 12.38 1.31 22.86
CA GLU A 38 13.34 0.69 21.96
C GLU A 38 13.78 1.65 20.84
N ALA A 39 15.09 1.70 20.55
CA ALA A 39 15.66 2.72 19.67
C ALA A 39 15.33 2.55 18.19
N ASP A 40 15.00 1.33 17.72
CA ASP A 40 15.11 0.96 16.30
C ASP A 40 13.82 0.75 15.53
N GLY A 41 12.65 1.04 16.09
CA GLY A 41 11.38 0.80 15.38
C GLY A 41 10.43 2.00 15.37
N ASP A 42 9.52 2.05 14.41
CA ASP A 42 8.39 2.98 14.39
C ASP A 42 7.14 2.37 15.02
N LEU A 43 7.18 1.08 15.39
CA LEU A 43 6.11 0.32 16.03
C LEU A 43 6.58 -0.21 17.39
N CYS A 44 5.68 -0.26 18.37
CA CYS A 44 5.90 -1.03 19.59
C CYS A 44 5.87 -2.54 19.29
N SER A 45 6.41 -3.37 20.20
CA SER A 45 6.51 -4.83 20.03
C SER A 45 5.14 -5.48 19.70
N SER A 46 4.08 -5.09 20.39
CA SER A 46 2.73 -5.60 20.15
C SER A 46 2.24 -5.26 18.74
N CYS A 47 2.36 -3.99 18.29
CA CYS A 47 1.97 -3.59 16.94
C CYS A 47 2.85 -4.23 15.86
N GLY A 48 4.13 -4.47 16.14
CA GLY A 48 5.03 -5.20 15.25
C GLY A 48 4.60 -6.66 15.08
N GLN A 49 4.27 -7.35 16.16
CA GLN A 49 3.74 -8.73 16.11
C GLN A 49 2.43 -8.79 15.32
N GLN A 50 1.49 -7.90 15.60
CA GLN A 50 0.24 -7.80 14.83
C GLN A 50 0.49 -7.56 13.33
N LEU A 51 1.46 -6.71 12.99
CA LEU A 51 1.83 -6.47 11.61
C LEU A 51 2.35 -7.74 10.93
N ASN A 52 3.25 -8.46 11.60
CA ASN A 52 3.78 -9.73 11.08
C ASN A 52 2.67 -10.75 10.82
N LEU A 53 1.70 -10.90 11.72
CA LEU A 53 0.57 -11.82 11.54
C LEU A 53 -0.25 -11.51 10.28
N VAL A 54 -0.51 -10.23 9.98
CA VAL A 54 -1.32 -9.85 8.82
C VAL A 54 -0.54 -9.76 7.50
N THR A 55 0.79 -9.85 7.55
CA THR A 55 1.66 -9.78 6.35
C THR A 55 2.26 -11.12 5.93
N SER A 56 2.23 -12.14 6.80
CA SER A 56 2.88 -13.44 6.56
C SER A 56 2.01 -14.48 5.85
N GLY A 57 0.72 -14.23 5.66
CA GLY A 57 -0.20 -15.21 5.07
C GLY A 57 -0.04 -15.37 3.57
N ASP A 58 -0.22 -16.62 3.09
CA ASP A 58 -0.28 -16.93 1.67
C ASP A 58 -1.52 -16.33 1.01
N TYR A 59 -1.38 -15.98 -0.26
CA TYR A 59 -2.47 -15.37 -1.00
C TYR A 59 -2.47 -15.75 -2.49
N CYS A 60 -3.64 -15.72 -3.07
CA CYS A 60 -3.82 -15.91 -4.50
C CYS A 60 -3.16 -14.76 -5.29
N ARG A 61 -2.13 -15.07 -6.07
CA ARG A 61 -1.40 -14.08 -6.90
C ARG A 61 -2.26 -13.45 -7.98
N ARG A 62 -3.42 -14.03 -8.29
CA ARG A 62 -4.38 -13.51 -9.27
C ARG A 62 -5.29 -12.43 -8.68
N CYS A 63 -5.82 -12.62 -7.46
CA CYS A 63 -6.79 -11.69 -6.87
C CYS A 63 -6.38 -11.06 -5.54
N GLY A 64 -5.33 -11.56 -4.89
CA GLY A 64 -4.81 -11.05 -3.62
C GLY A 64 -5.57 -11.52 -2.37
N ARG A 65 -6.59 -12.38 -2.48
CA ARG A 65 -7.29 -12.95 -1.31
C ARG A 65 -6.44 -13.98 -0.61
N ASP A 66 -6.63 -14.13 0.69
CA ASP A 66 -6.04 -15.23 1.44
C ASP A 66 -6.48 -16.57 0.88
N VAL A 67 -5.57 -17.49 0.88
CA VAL A 67 -5.79 -18.86 0.43
C VAL A 67 -5.03 -19.80 1.35
N SER A 68 -5.58 -21.00 1.56
CA SER A 68 -4.78 -22.10 2.09
C SER A 68 -3.84 -22.63 1.01
N GLU A 69 -2.75 -23.28 1.40
CA GLU A 69 -1.72 -23.83 0.52
C GLU A 69 -2.31 -24.70 -0.62
N TYR A 70 -3.39 -25.41 -0.34
CA TYR A 70 -4.06 -26.32 -1.29
C TYR A 70 -5.19 -25.67 -2.12
N ALA A 71 -5.53 -24.42 -1.87
CA ALA A 71 -6.68 -23.77 -2.52
C ALA A 71 -6.35 -23.11 -3.87
N VAL A 72 -5.08 -23.10 -4.28
CA VAL A 72 -4.63 -22.50 -5.55
C VAL A 72 -4.38 -23.57 -6.58
N PHE A 73 -5.18 -23.60 -7.64
CA PHE A 73 -4.99 -24.47 -8.79
C PHE A 73 -4.67 -23.63 -10.03
N GLN A 74 -3.58 -23.94 -10.74
CA GLN A 74 -3.12 -23.19 -11.91
C GLN A 74 -2.99 -21.67 -11.67
N GLY A 75 -2.48 -21.27 -10.50
CA GLY A 75 -2.25 -19.88 -10.14
C GLY A 75 -3.50 -19.07 -9.75
N SER A 76 -4.69 -19.71 -9.68
CA SER A 76 -5.96 -19.05 -9.36
C SER A 76 -6.72 -19.79 -8.25
N CYS A 77 -7.31 -19.02 -7.32
CA CYS A 77 -8.22 -19.58 -6.33
C CYS A 77 -9.63 -19.79 -6.93
N PRO A 78 -10.51 -20.58 -6.30
CA PRO A 78 -11.86 -20.84 -6.82
C PRO A 78 -12.64 -19.56 -7.16
N ARG A 79 -12.60 -18.55 -6.28
CA ARG A 79 -13.29 -17.26 -6.50
C ARG A 79 -12.78 -16.48 -7.73
N CYS A 80 -11.50 -16.61 -8.09
CA CYS A 80 -10.96 -15.97 -9.30
C CYS A 80 -11.56 -16.54 -10.59
N ARG A 81 -12.06 -17.77 -10.58
CA ARG A 81 -12.62 -18.42 -11.76
C ARG A 81 -14.04 -17.95 -12.02
N GLU A 82 -14.71 -17.47 -10.99
CA GLU A 82 -16.10 -16.95 -11.04
C GLU A 82 -16.15 -15.43 -11.28
N GLU A 83 -15.05 -14.72 -11.03
CA GLU A 83 -14.96 -13.26 -11.12
C GLU A 83 -14.21 -12.82 -12.37
N GLU A 84 -14.77 -11.88 -13.10
CA GLU A 84 -14.07 -11.22 -14.20
C GLU A 84 -13.00 -10.25 -13.63
N ILE A 85 -11.72 -10.62 -13.76
CA ILE A 85 -10.60 -9.83 -13.29
C ILE A 85 -9.75 -9.39 -14.48
N PHE A 86 -9.63 -8.07 -14.68
CA PHE A 86 -8.90 -7.48 -15.80
C PHE A 86 -7.41 -7.29 -15.55
N PHE A 87 -6.95 -7.15 -14.30
CA PHE A 87 -5.51 -7.15 -14.01
C PHE A 87 -4.95 -8.58 -14.02
N ASP A 88 -3.69 -8.73 -14.44
CA ASP A 88 -3.09 -10.04 -14.70
C ASP A 88 -2.53 -10.71 -13.44
N ALA A 89 -1.98 -9.94 -12.51
CA ALA A 89 -1.52 -10.40 -11.20
C ALA A 89 -1.53 -9.27 -10.18
N ILE A 90 -1.44 -9.62 -8.90
CA ILE A 90 -1.40 -8.66 -7.79
C ILE A 90 -0.32 -9.03 -6.78
N ALA A 91 0.40 -8.01 -6.27
CA ALA A 91 1.17 -8.06 -5.05
C ALA A 91 0.46 -7.30 -3.96
N ARG A 92 0.48 -7.81 -2.72
CA ARG A 92 -0.08 -7.14 -1.54
C ARG A 92 0.88 -7.21 -0.38
N CYS A 93 0.83 -6.22 0.52
CA CYS A 93 1.60 -6.31 1.76
C CYS A 93 0.90 -7.19 2.81
N GLY A 94 -0.43 -7.17 2.91
CA GLY A 94 -1.13 -7.98 3.90
C GLY A 94 -2.65 -7.88 3.83
N ILE A 95 -3.30 -8.30 4.93
CA ILE A 95 -4.74 -8.18 5.14
C ILE A 95 -5.06 -6.82 5.77
N TYR A 96 -6.20 -6.22 5.41
CA TYR A 96 -6.65 -4.92 5.94
C TYR A 96 -7.19 -5.04 7.36
N GLU A 97 -6.35 -5.45 8.29
CA GLU A 97 -6.70 -5.67 9.69
C GLU A 97 -5.63 -5.11 10.64
N GLN A 98 -5.91 -5.07 11.92
CA GLN A 98 -4.99 -4.76 13.02
C GLN A 98 -4.06 -3.55 12.73
N SER A 99 -2.77 -3.70 12.95
CA SER A 99 -1.76 -2.62 12.80
C SER A 99 -1.65 -2.10 11.38
N LEU A 100 -1.78 -2.96 10.35
CA LEU A 100 -1.73 -2.53 8.95
C LEU A 100 -2.90 -1.60 8.62
N ARG A 101 -4.12 -1.92 9.08
CA ARG A 101 -5.29 -1.05 8.93
C ARG A 101 -5.08 0.30 9.61
N GLY A 102 -4.57 0.29 10.85
CA GLY A 102 -4.29 1.51 11.61
C GLY A 102 -3.28 2.42 10.90
N MET A 103 -2.18 1.87 10.40
CA MET A 103 -1.17 2.60 9.64
C MET A 103 -1.72 3.17 8.32
N ILE A 104 -2.53 2.41 7.57
CA ILE A 104 -3.16 2.89 6.33
C ILE A 104 -4.15 4.03 6.61
N LEU A 105 -4.91 3.97 7.72
CA LEU A 105 -5.78 5.06 8.13
C LEU A 105 -4.98 6.31 8.52
N SER A 106 -3.88 6.15 9.27
CA SER A 106 -2.95 7.23 9.59
C SER A 106 -2.34 7.84 8.32
N PHE A 107 -1.92 7.01 7.37
CA PHE A 107 -1.41 7.46 6.07
C PHE A 107 -2.45 8.26 5.25
N LYS A 108 -3.75 7.99 5.40
CA LYS A 108 -4.82 8.75 4.76
C LYS A 108 -5.08 10.11 5.39
N SER A 109 -4.75 10.29 6.65
CA SER A 109 -4.94 11.56 7.38
C SER A 109 -3.67 12.43 7.45
N ASP A 110 -2.50 11.77 7.48
CA ASP A 110 -1.19 12.42 7.60
C ASP A 110 -0.15 11.57 6.86
N SER A 111 0.30 12.06 5.70
CA SER A 111 1.23 11.30 4.82
C SER A 111 2.60 11.06 5.45
N GLY A 112 2.99 11.81 6.48
CA GLY A 112 4.34 11.75 7.04
C GLY A 112 4.62 10.50 7.87
N LYS A 113 3.73 10.18 8.80
CA LYS A 113 4.02 9.26 9.91
C LYS A 113 4.20 7.80 9.53
N ALA A 114 3.32 7.25 8.70
CA ALA A 114 3.36 5.83 8.32
C ALA A 114 4.04 5.57 6.96
N THR A 115 4.42 6.62 6.23
CA THR A 115 4.89 6.50 4.85
C THR A 115 6.13 5.63 4.71
N LYS A 116 7.12 5.79 5.60
CA LYS A 116 8.37 5.02 5.56
C LYS A 116 8.10 3.52 5.71
N THR A 117 7.36 3.13 6.73
CA THR A 117 7.03 1.73 7.02
C THR A 117 6.16 1.12 5.91
N LEU A 118 5.13 1.84 5.44
CA LEU A 118 4.27 1.36 4.36
C LEU A 118 5.00 1.26 3.02
N SER A 119 5.93 2.18 2.72
CA SER A 119 6.76 2.08 1.52
C SER A 119 7.75 0.93 1.60
N PHE A 120 8.32 0.64 2.76
CA PHE A 120 9.15 -0.54 2.97
C PHE A 120 8.37 -1.83 2.71
N LEU A 121 7.16 -1.96 3.28
CA LEU A 121 6.28 -3.12 3.04
C LEU A 121 5.90 -3.25 1.55
N ALA A 122 5.60 -2.14 0.88
CA ALA A 122 5.26 -2.15 -0.54
C ALA A 122 6.43 -2.60 -1.41
N ASN A 123 7.65 -2.15 -1.12
CA ASN A 123 8.85 -2.59 -1.83
C ASN A 123 9.15 -4.08 -1.56
N SER A 124 8.96 -4.56 -0.33
CA SER A 124 9.10 -5.97 0.01
C SER A 124 8.10 -6.83 -0.76
N ALA A 125 6.81 -6.44 -0.79
CA ALA A 125 5.78 -7.13 -1.54
C ALA A 125 6.04 -7.12 -3.05
N LEU A 126 6.53 -6.01 -3.60
CA LEU A 126 6.91 -5.87 -5.00
C LEU A 126 8.10 -6.77 -5.34
N SER A 127 9.13 -6.80 -4.50
CA SER A 127 10.31 -7.67 -4.68
C SER A 127 9.96 -9.15 -4.65
N GLY A 128 8.96 -9.57 -3.87
CA GLY A 128 8.44 -10.94 -3.85
C GLY A 128 7.42 -11.24 -4.96
N SER A 129 7.12 -10.31 -5.86
CA SER A 129 6.19 -10.52 -6.95
C SER A 129 6.84 -11.20 -8.15
N THR A 130 6.04 -12.00 -8.89
CA THR A 130 6.50 -12.68 -10.11
C THR A 130 6.67 -11.75 -11.31
N PHE A 131 6.21 -10.51 -11.20
CA PHE A 131 6.19 -9.53 -12.30
C PHE A 131 7.11 -8.33 -12.09
N LEU A 132 7.95 -8.33 -11.05
CA LEU A 132 8.87 -7.22 -10.77
C LEU A 132 9.67 -6.81 -12.02
N GLY A 133 10.32 -7.75 -12.71
CA GLY A 133 11.16 -7.47 -13.88
C GLY A 133 10.41 -7.08 -15.16
N GLU A 134 9.07 -7.06 -15.13
CA GLU A 134 8.25 -6.81 -16.32
C GLU A 134 7.68 -5.39 -16.37
N ILE A 135 7.82 -4.57 -15.33
CA ILE A 135 7.10 -3.31 -15.19
C ILE A 135 7.77 -2.18 -15.99
N ASP A 136 7.03 -1.54 -16.90
CA ASP A 136 7.43 -0.31 -17.58
C ASP A 136 6.99 0.95 -16.79
N TYR A 137 5.75 0.92 -16.23
CA TYR A 137 5.19 2.05 -15.52
C TYR A 137 4.50 1.65 -14.22
N PHE A 138 4.73 2.44 -13.16
CA PHE A 138 3.87 2.51 -12.00
C PHE A 138 2.79 3.55 -12.24
N VAL A 139 1.53 3.15 -12.18
CA VAL A 139 0.38 4.03 -12.39
C VAL A 139 -0.42 4.12 -11.10
N PRO A 140 -0.33 5.25 -10.37
CA PRO A 140 -1.12 5.44 -9.16
C PRO A 140 -2.61 5.51 -9.49
N VAL A 141 -3.42 4.75 -8.78
CA VAL A 141 -4.89 4.85 -8.92
C VAL A 141 -5.34 6.27 -8.61
N PRO A 142 -6.01 6.95 -9.57
CA PRO A 142 -6.29 8.36 -9.42
C PRO A 142 -7.46 8.60 -8.47
N LEU A 143 -7.26 9.56 -7.54
CA LEU A 143 -8.33 10.11 -6.72
C LEU A 143 -9.15 11.11 -7.52
N HIS A 144 -10.44 11.18 -7.20
CA HIS A 144 -11.25 12.31 -7.68
C HIS A 144 -10.73 13.63 -7.09
N TRP A 145 -10.77 14.72 -7.88
CA TRP A 145 -10.21 16.01 -7.50
C TRP A 145 -10.77 16.54 -6.15
N THR A 146 -12.07 16.33 -5.84
CA THR A 146 -12.65 16.71 -4.54
C THR A 146 -12.05 15.94 -3.36
N SER A 147 -11.67 14.66 -3.57
CA SER A 147 -10.99 13.86 -2.55
C SER A 147 -9.55 14.31 -2.38
N LYS A 148 -8.89 14.68 -3.49
CA LYS A 148 -7.55 15.26 -3.48
C LYS A 148 -7.53 16.61 -2.75
N MET A 149 -8.50 17.50 -3.01
CA MET A 149 -8.61 18.78 -2.30
C MET A 149 -8.80 18.58 -0.79
N ARG A 150 -9.65 17.64 -0.37
CA ARG A 150 -9.91 17.37 1.05
C ARG A 150 -8.71 16.75 1.78
N ARG A 151 -7.92 15.91 1.10
CA ARG A 151 -6.77 15.19 1.69
C ARG A 151 -5.44 15.89 1.47
N GLY A 152 -5.37 16.84 0.52
CA GLY A 152 -4.15 17.51 0.10
C GLY A 152 -3.28 16.72 -0.87
N TYR A 153 -3.37 15.40 -0.89
CA TYR A 153 -2.50 14.52 -1.69
C TYR A 153 -3.20 13.22 -2.13
N ASN A 154 -2.57 12.51 -3.08
CA ASN A 154 -2.96 11.16 -3.50
C ASN A 154 -2.03 10.13 -2.87
N GLN A 155 -2.56 9.27 -2.00
CA GLN A 155 -1.82 8.23 -1.29
C GLN A 155 -1.14 7.26 -2.25
N SER A 156 -1.86 6.85 -3.30
CA SER A 156 -1.34 5.93 -4.31
C SER A 156 -0.16 6.53 -5.09
N LEU A 157 -0.17 7.86 -5.33
CA LEU A 157 0.96 8.58 -5.93
C LEU A 157 2.16 8.64 -4.99
N VAL A 158 1.94 9.05 -3.73
CA VAL A 158 3.00 9.09 -2.70
C VAL A 158 3.66 7.72 -2.54
N LEU A 159 2.88 6.65 -2.60
CA LEU A 159 3.40 5.28 -2.55
C LEU A 159 4.19 4.94 -3.81
N ALA A 160 3.63 5.20 -5.01
CA ALA A 160 4.27 4.90 -6.29
C ALA A 160 5.64 5.59 -6.44
N GLU A 161 5.76 6.85 -6.00
CA GLU A 161 7.02 7.62 -6.03
C GLU A 161 8.11 7.07 -5.11
N ARG A 162 7.76 6.18 -4.16
CA ARG A 162 8.69 5.53 -3.22
C ARG A 162 9.01 4.09 -3.55
N LEU A 163 8.44 3.57 -4.64
CA LEU A 163 8.79 2.24 -5.12
C LEU A 163 10.18 2.26 -5.75
N ILE A 164 10.97 1.26 -5.43
CA ILE A 164 12.34 1.09 -5.93
C ILE A 164 12.30 0.12 -7.10
N HIS A 165 12.65 0.60 -8.28
CA HIS A 165 12.72 -0.21 -9.49
C HIS A 165 13.79 0.34 -10.44
N PRO A 166 14.63 -0.52 -11.08
CA PRO A 166 15.74 -0.04 -11.91
C PRO A 166 15.31 0.71 -13.18
N ALA A 167 14.14 0.40 -13.73
CA ALA A 167 13.72 0.93 -15.04
C ALA A 167 12.32 1.55 -15.05
N ALA A 168 11.38 1.06 -14.23
CA ALA A 168 10.01 1.55 -14.25
C ALA A 168 9.89 2.98 -13.75
N LYS A 169 9.04 3.77 -14.41
CA LYS A 169 8.77 5.18 -14.07
C LYS A 169 7.34 5.34 -13.57
N VAL A 170 7.12 6.36 -12.75
CA VAL A 170 5.76 6.76 -12.37
C VAL A 170 5.11 7.51 -13.53
N ASN A 171 3.92 7.06 -13.96
CA ASN A 171 3.12 7.72 -14.99
C ASN A 171 1.77 8.17 -14.40
N THR A 172 1.40 9.43 -14.59
CA THR A 172 0.19 10.06 -14.06
C THR A 172 -0.83 10.48 -15.14
N ASP A 173 -0.66 10.00 -16.37
CA ASP A 173 -1.58 10.31 -17.49
C ASP A 173 -2.91 9.56 -17.39
N PHE A 174 -3.00 8.61 -16.47
CA PHE A 174 -4.26 7.96 -16.11
C PHE A 174 -4.99 8.77 -15.06
N VAL A 175 -6.21 9.22 -15.37
CA VAL A 175 -6.94 10.20 -14.57
C VAL A 175 -8.37 9.74 -14.26
N ARG A 176 -8.94 10.26 -13.19
CA ARG A 176 -10.34 10.05 -12.85
C ARG A 176 -11.17 11.22 -13.35
N ILE A 177 -12.05 10.94 -14.29
CA ILE A 177 -12.87 11.95 -14.99
C ILE A 177 -14.27 12.13 -14.38
N ARG A 178 -14.76 11.16 -13.59
CA ARG A 178 -16.10 11.20 -12.99
C ARG A 178 -16.06 11.02 -11.48
N ARG A 179 -16.82 11.84 -10.75
CA ARG A 179 -17.06 11.64 -9.32
C ARG A 179 -17.96 10.43 -9.11
N THR A 180 -17.56 9.55 -8.20
CA THR A 180 -18.34 8.40 -7.77
C THR A 180 -18.67 8.51 -6.29
N LYS A 181 -19.74 7.89 -5.83
CA LYS A 181 -20.06 7.82 -4.40
C LYS A 181 -18.96 7.03 -3.66
N LYS A 182 -18.79 7.29 -2.36
CA LYS A 182 -17.84 6.51 -1.57
C LYS A 182 -18.22 5.03 -1.60
N GLN A 183 -17.27 4.15 -1.91
CA GLN A 183 -17.54 2.71 -1.97
C GLN A 183 -17.96 2.12 -0.61
N THR A 184 -17.51 2.73 0.49
CA THR A 184 -17.89 2.33 1.87
C THR A 184 -19.37 2.56 2.17
N SER A 185 -20.07 3.41 1.41
CA SER A 185 -21.51 3.67 1.57
C SER A 185 -22.40 2.78 0.70
N MET A 186 -21.81 1.77 0.02
CA MET A 186 -22.53 0.89 -0.89
C MET A 186 -22.65 -0.52 -0.32
N ALA A 187 -23.87 -1.04 -0.29
CA ALA A 187 -24.20 -2.32 0.34
C ALA A 187 -23.77 -3.54 -0.49
N SER A 188 -23.70 -3.45 -1.85
CA SER A 188 -23.42 -4.61 -2.69
C SER A 188 -22.19 -4.42 -3.61
N VAL A 189 -21.55 -5.55 -3.97
CA VAL A 189 -20.44 -5.60 -4.94
C VAL A 189 -20.90 -5.06 -6.30
N HIS A 190 -22.09 -5.42 -6.76
CA HIS A 190 -22.66 -4.96 -8.03
C HIS A 190 -22.81 -3.42 -8.08
N GLN A 191 -23.28 -2.81 -6.98
CA GLN A 191 -23.37 -1.35 -6.88
C GLN A 191 -21.98 -0.69 -6.95
N ARG A 192 -20.95 -1.29 -6.32
CA ARG A 192 -19.57 -0.78 -6.36
C ARG A 192 -18.97 -0.85 -7.77
N LEU A 193 -19.22 -1.94 -8.50
CA LEU A 193 -18.79 -2.08 -9.91
C LEU A 193 -19.46 -1.03 -10.79
N LYS A 194 -20.80 -0.91 -10.74
CA LYS A 194 -21.57 0.08 -11.50
C LYS A 194 -21.14 1.52 -11.19
N ASN A 195 -20.79 1.80 -9.94
CA ASN A 195 -20.38 3.12 -9.49
C ASN A 195 -19.08 3.59 -10.16
N VAL A 196 -18.10 2.71 -10.37
CA VAL A 196 -16.78 3.08 -10.92
C VAL A 196 -16.69 2.93 -12.44
N LYS A 197 -17.62 2.25 -13.09
CA LYS A 197 -17.62 2.02 -14.53
C LYS A 197 -17.54 3.33 -15.32
N GLY A 198 -16.53 3.48 -16.19
CA GLY A 198 -16.28 4.69 -16.97
C GLY A 198 -15.87 5.91 -16.16
N ALA A 199 -15.34 5.71 -14.95
CA ALA A 199 -14.88 6.81 -14.10
C ALA A 199 -13.43 7.23 -14.38
N PHE A 200 -12.70 6.49 -15.21
CA PHE A 200 -11.29 6.69 -15.49
C PHE A 200 -11.03 6.84 -16.99
N ALA A 201 -9.97 7.56 -17.35
CA ALA A 201 -9.53 7.72 -18.73
C ALA A 201 -8.03 7.99 -18.80
N VAL A 202 -7.45 7.76 -19.97
CA VAL A 202 -6.09 8.17 -20.30
C VAL A 202 -6.11 9.59 -20.83
N ARG A 203 -5.27 10.50 -20.31
CA ARG A 203 -5.26 11.93 -20.64
C ARG A 203 -4.66 12.21 -22.02
N TYR A 204 -3.58 11.51 -22.37
CA TYR A 204 -2.85 11.72 -23.63
C TYR A 204 -2.93 10.48 -24.52
N ARG A 205 -2.74 10.66 -25.82
CA ARG A 205 -2.79 9.55 -26.76
C ARG A 205 -1.63 8.57 -26.51
N HIS A 206 -1.97 7.33 -26.23
CA HIS A 206 -1.12 6.13 -26.34
C HIS A 206 0.11 5.95 -25.43
N PRO A 207 0.19 6.48 -24.19
CA PRO A 207 1.37 6.23 -23.34
C PRO A 207 1.50 4.76 -22.92
N TYR A 208 0.42 3.97 -23.06
CA TYR A 208 0.36 2.59 -22.56
C TYR A 208 0.39 1.52 -23.64
N ILE A 209 0.41 1.87 -24.94
CA ILE A 209 0.43 0.86 -26.02
C ILE A 209 1.65 -0.04 -25.89
N GLY A 210 1.40 -1.36 -25.81
CA GLY A 210 2.42 -2.39 -25.64
C GLY A 210 3.15 -2.39 -24.29
N LYS A 211 2.75 -1.52 -23.33
CA LYS A 211 3.41 -1.37 -22.04
C LYS A 211 2.84 -2.31 -20.99
N LYS A 212 3.71 -2.72 -20.08
CA LYS A 212 3.38 -3.49 -18.88
C LYS A 212 3.28 -2.54 -17.69
N VAL A 213 2.10 -2.41 -17.13
CA VAL A 213 1.73 -1.37 -16.16
C VAL A 213 1.47 -2.01 -14.81
N CYS A 214 1.95 -1.41 -13.73
CA CYS A 214 1.59 -1.77 -12.36
C CYS A 214 0.74 -0.66 -11.74
N LEU A 215 -0.56 -0.95 -11.53
CA LEU A 215 -1.47 -0.09 -10.76
C LEU A 215 -1.06 -0.10 -9.29
N VAL A 216 -0.94 1.07 -8.68
CA VAL A 216 -0.61 1.21 -7.26
C VAL A 216 -1.80 1.79 -6.51
N ASP A 217 -2.28 1.10 -5.45
CA ASP A 217 -3.38 1.57 -4.60
C ASP A 217 -3.12 1.26 -3.12
N ASP A 218 -3.91 1.84 -2.23
CA ASP A 218 -3.77 1.60 -0.80
C ASP A 218 -4.51 0.33 -0.36
N VAL A 219 -5.78 0.15 -0.71
CA VAL A 219 -6.61 -0.99 -0.25
C VAL A 219 -7.51 -1.52 -1.35
N LYS A 220 -7.33 -2.79 -1.66
CA LYS A 220 -8.32 -3.54 -2.44
C LYS A 220 -9.41 -4.07 -1.52
N THR A 221 -10.64 -3.58 -1.68
CA THR A 221 -11.84 -4.14 -1.05
C THR A 221 -12.48 -5.17 -2.01
N THR A 222 -13.54 -4.82 -2.70
CA THR A 222 -14.13 -5.68 -3.75
C THR A 222 -13.26 -5.80 -5.00
N GLY A 223 -12.23 -4.96 -5.15
CA GLY A 223 -11.43 -4.87 -6.36
C GLY A 223 -12.06 -4.06 -7.50
N ALA A 224 -13.29 -3.54 -7.33
CA ALA A 224 -14.01 -2.84 -8.40
C ALA A 224 -13.20 -1.67 -9.02
N THR A 225 -12.51 -0.88 -8.19
CA THR A 225 -11.67 0.23 -8.66
C THR A 225 -10.49 -0.28 -9.48
N LEU A 226 -9.71 -1.24 -8.95
CA LEU A 226 -8.56 -1.81 -9.64
C LEU A 226 -8.98 -2.49 -10.94
N ASN A 227 -10.10 -3.19 -10.92
CA ASN A 227 -10.61 -3.90 -12.07
C ASN A 227 -11.03 -2.94 -13.19
N GLU A 228 -11.75 -1.86 -12.87
CA GLU A 228 -12.10 -0.84 -13.85
C GLU A 228 -10.87 -0.09 -14.38
N CYS A 229 -9.91 0.24 -13.50
CA CYS A 229 -8.65 0.84 -13.94
C CYS A 229 -7.89 -0.08 -14.89
N ALA A 230 -7.79 -1.36 -14.57
CA ALA A 230 -7.11 -2.35 -15.41
C ALA A 230 -7.81 -2.52 -16.77
N ARG A 231 -9.14 -2.57 -16.79
CA ARG A 231 -9.92 -2.62 -18.03
C ARG A 231 -9.62 -1.41 -18.92
N GLN A 232 -9.68 -0.20 -18.37
CA GLN A 232 -9.40 1.04 -19.11
C GLN A 232 -7.97 1.09 -19.65
N LEU A 233 -6.99 0.60 -18.90
CA LEU A 233 -5.60 0.55 -19.35
C LEU A 233 -5.41 -0.49 -20.46
N LYS A 234 -6.06 -1.64 -20.38
CA LYS A 234 -6.07 -2.65 -21.47
C LYS A 234 -6.76 -2.11 -22.72
N ASP A 235 -7.91 -1.44 -22.56
CA ASP A 235 -8.60 -0.76 -23.66
C ASP A 235 -7.71 0.33 -24.31
N ALA A 236 -6.81 0.95 -23.54
CA ALA A 236 -5.81 1.89 -24.04
C ALA A 236 -4.55 1.23 -24.61
N GLY A 237 -4.53 -0.09 -24.74
CA GLY A 237 -3.45 -0.85 -25.38
C GLY A 237 -2.36 -1.38 -24.48
N ALA A 238 -2.51 -1.35 -23.15
CA ALA A 238 -1.54 -1.96 -22.24
C ALA A 238 -1.44 -3.48 -22.49
N ALA A 239 -0.22 -3.99 -22.64
CA ALA A 239 0.04 -5.40 -22.89
C ALA A 239 -0.26 -6.26 -21.65
N LYS A 240 0.13 -5.77 -20.46
CA LYS A 240 -0.20 -6.38 -19.16
C LYS A 240 -0.51 -5.29 -18.14
N VAL A 241 -1.40 -5.63 -17.20
CA VAL A 241 -1.74 -4.76 -16.06
C VAL A 241 -1.61 -5.56 -14.77
N PHE A 242 -0.62 -5.21 -13.96
CA PHE A 242 -0.42 -5.73 -12.64
C PHE A 242 -1.01 -4.78 -11.59
N ALA A 243 -1.13 -5.23 -10.35
CA ALA A 243 -1.53 -4.39 -9.24
C ALA A 243 -0.59 -4.56 -8.04
N LEU A 244 -0.34 -3.48 -7.31
CA LEU A 244 0.33 -3.47 -6.02
C LEU A 244 -0.56 -2.73 -5.02
N VAL A 245 -0.89 -3.36 -3.90
CA VAL A 245 -1.71 -2.76 -2.84
C VAL A 245 -1.08 -2.98 -1.47
N LEU A 246 -1.29 -2.04 -0.55
CA LEU A 246 -0.86 -2.21 0.83
C LEU A 246 -1.69 -3.29 1.52
N ALA A 247 -2.99 -3.35 1.26
CA ALA A 247 -3.81 -4.37 1.90
C ALA A 247 -4.98 -4.84 1.03
N VAL A 248 -5.40 -6.06 1.27
CA VAL A 248 -6.67 -6.61 0.77
C VAL A 248 -7.63 -6.75 1.95
N ALA A 249 -8.81 -6.13 1.85
CA ALA A 249 -9.90 -6.38 2.77
C ALA A 249 -10.64 -7.62 2.29
N ASP A 250 -10.39 -8.75 2.93
CA ASP A 250 -11.16 -9.96 2.64
C ASP A 250 -12.56 -9.78 3.20
N GLN A 251 -13.56 -9.82 2.33
CA GLN A 251 -14.93 -9.98 2.77
C GLN A 251 -15.09 -11.47 3.07
N ARG A 252 -14.88 -11.84 4.32
CA ARG A 252 -15.38 -13.12 4.81
C ARG A 252 -16.87 -13.08 4.54
N VAL A 253 -17.33 -13.94 3.65
CA VAL A 253 -18.74 -14.26 3.52
C VAL A 253 -18.98 -15.24 4.67
N ASP A 254 -19.62 -14.77 5.73
CA ASP A 254 -20.16 -15.62 6.79
C ASP A 254 -21.24 -16.54 6.19
#